data_b7ee3b19159c9d76418f667f2457ec17
#
_entry.id   b7ee3b19159c9d76418f667f2457ec17
#
_cell.length_a   1.000
_cell.length_b   1.000
_cell.length_c   1.000
_cell.angle_alpha   90.00
_cell.angle_beta   90.00
_cell.angle_gamma   90.00
#
_symmetry.space_group_name_H-M   'P 1'
#
loop_
_entity.id
_entity.type
_entity.pdbx_description
1 polymer ?
#
loop_
_entity_poly.entity_id
_entity_poly.type
_entity_poly.pdbx_seq_one_letter_code
_entity_poly.pdbx_strand_id
1 'polypeptide(L)'
;MQQSKMIIFLMKRMNKSITVILILLICNYSMICCSKSFYIADIRNFKKYIGQNIDSIHKISPFFLVRTTVEGDEGVSWNILKCKIGKETFVTMEEDWTYPKKISRIVFLSPKIKLDDIFVGQIIGNIRNKIDFEKPIDCPDGVLLLPLKEDKDITLQIDLTNISTDNPIWYGANIDRLPDSMKIETIILTD
;
A
#
# COMPACT_ATOMS: atom_id res chain seq x y z
N MET A 1 16.89 -8.72 -34.23
CA MET A 1 16.94 -8.03 -35.53
C MET A 1 16.24 -8.79 -36.65
N GLN A 2 16.08 -10.10 -36.59
CA GLN A 2 15.39 -10.94 -37.65
C GLN A 2 13.86 -10.86 -37.57
N GLN A 3 13.24 -10.78 -36.39
CA GLN A 3 11.78 -10.72 -36.21
C GLN A 3 11.12 -9.42 -36.72
N SER A 4 11.78 -8.27 -36.60
CA SER A 4 11.25 -7.00 -37.10
C SER A 4 11.19 -6.93 -38.64
N LYS A 5 12.12 -7.58 -39.34
CA LYS A 5 12.11 -7.65 -40.83
C LYS A 5 10.98 -8.55 -41.35
N MET A 6 10.64 -9.61 -40.64
CA MET A 6 9.55 -10.52 -41.02
C MET A 6 8.17 -9.86 -40.86
N ILE A 7 7.97 -9.07 -39.82
CA ILE A 7 6.73 -8.31 -39.58
C ILE A 7 6.48 -7.28 -40.69
N ILE A 8 7.53 -6.54 -41.08
CA ILE A 8 7.44 -5.52 -42.15
C ILE A 8 7.14 -6.18 -43.51
N PHE A 9 7.69 -7.36 -43.78
CA PHE A 9 7.44 -8.10 -45.01
C PHE A 9 5.99 -8.61 -45.09
N LEU A 10 5.43 -9.11 -44.02
CA LEU A 10 4.03 -9.53 -43.93
C LEU A 10 3.05 -8.35 -44.11
N MET A 11 3.36 -7.20 -43.56
CA MET A 11 2.52 -5.98 -43.67
C MET A 11 2.43 -5.43 -45.11
N LYS A 12 3.46 -5.65 -45.95
CA LYS A 12 3.46 -5.21 -47.37
C LYS A 12 2.52 -5.99 -48.25
N ARG A 13 2.11 -7.21 -47.88
CA ARG A 13 1.20 -8.08 -48.66
C ARG A 13 -0.26 -8.09 -48.19
N MET A 14 -0.54 -7.45 -47.08
CA MET A 14 -1.89 -7.44 -46.48
C MET A 14 -2.71 -6.27 -47.03
N ASN A 15 -4.02 -6.56 -47.31
CA ASN A 15 -4.98 -5.53 -47.70
C ASN A 15 -5.08 -4.49 -46.57
N LYS A 16 -5.14 -3.17 -46.92
CA LYS A 16 -5.12 -2.05 -45.96
C LYS A 16 -6.11 -2.25 -44.79
N SER A 17 -7.27 -2.79 -45.03
CA SER A 17 -8.30 -3.07 -44.00
C SER A 17 -7.82 -4.11 -42.98
N ILE A 18 -7.12 -5.15 -43.40
CA ILE A 18 -6.61 -6.21 -42.51
C ILE A 18 -5.47 -5.68 -41.67
N THR A 19 -4.63 -4.78 -42.24
CA THR A 19 -3.53 -4.13 -41.51
C THR A 19 -4.08 -3.23 -40.38
N VAL A 20 -5.13 -2.47 -40.63
CA VAL A 20 -5.78 -1.62 -39.60
C VAL A 20 -6.41 -2.46 -38.49
N ILE A 21 -7.09 -3.56 -38.83
CA ILE A 21 -7.67 -4.48 -37.82
C ILE A 21 -6.57 -5.11 -36.97
N LEU A 22 -5.46 -5.52 -37.56
CA LEU A 22 -4.33 -6.11 -36.83
C LEU A 22 -3.67 -5.09 -35.88
N ILE A 23 -3.50 -3.84 -36.32
CA ILE A 23 -2.99 -2.77 -35.47
C ILE A 23 -3.95 -2.48 -34.30
N LEU A 24 -5.27 -2.42 -34.54
CA LEU A 24 -6.27 -2.24 -33.49
C LEU A 24 -6.28 -3.40 -32.50
N LEU A 25 -6.13 -4.65 -32.96
CA LEU A 25 -6.01 -5.82 -32.09
C LEU A 25 -4.73 -5.77 -31.22
N ILE A 26 -3.60 -5.39 -31.81
CA ILE A 26 -2.32 -5.27 -31.08
C ILE A 26 -2.41 -4.14 -30.06
N CYS A 27 -3.01 -2.98 -30.42
CA CYS A 27 -3.22 -1.87 -29.49
C CYS A 27 -4.18 -2.25 -28.33
N ASN A 28 -5.27 -2.96 -28.62
CA ASN A 28 -6.17 -3.46 -27.57
C ASN A 28 -5.48 -4.50 -26.68
N TYR A 29 -4.68 -5.41 -27.25
CA TYR A 29 -3.92 -6.40 -26.48
C TYR A 29 -2.86 -5.73 -25.60
N SER A 30 -2.21 -4.66 -26.07
CA SER A 30 -1.26 -3.87 -25.31
C SER A 30 -1.95 -3.10 -24.16
N MET A 31 -3.16 -2.56 -24.40
CA MET A 31 -3.95 -1.89 -23.35
C MET A 31 -4.45 -2.87 -22.28
N ILE A 32 -4.84 -4.10 -22.66
CA ILE A 32 -5.25 -5.15 -21.71
C ILE A 32 -4.04 -5.65 -20.90
N CYS A 33 -2.84 -5.70 -21.47
CA CYS A 33 -1.62 -6.03 -20.72
C CYS A 33 -1.17 -4.91 -19.77
N CYS A 34 -1.43 -3.63 -20.08
CA CYS A 34 -1.08 -2.52 -19.20
C CYS A 34 -2.03 -2.33 -18.00
N SER A 35 -3.20 -2.97 -17.99
CA SER A 35 -4.14 -2.88 -16.87
C SER A 35 -3.92 -3.91 -15.77
N LYS A 36 -2.95 -4.81 -15.87
CA LYS A 36 -2.48 -5.59 -14.73
C LYS A 36 -1.78 -4.63 -13.78
N SER A 37 -2.47 -4.24 -12.71
CA SER A 37 -1.87 -3.50 -11.60
C SER A 37 -0.57 -4.19 -11.20
N PHE A 38 0.55 -3.53 -11.47
CA PHE A 38 1.88 -4.10 -11.24
C PHE A 38 2.05 -4.23 -9.72
N TYR A 39 1.85 -5.44 -9.23
CA TYR A 39 2.06 -5.81 -7.84
C TYR A 39 3.56 -5.88 -7.57
N ILE A 40 4.02 -5.15 -6.55
CA ILE A 40 5.45 -5.04 -6.25
C ILE A 40 5.86 -6.00 -5.14
N ALA A 41 5.05 -6.10 -4.07
CA ALA A 41 5.40 -6.91 -2.90
C ALA A 41 4.16 -7.29 -2.08
N ASP A 42 4.28 -8.36 -1.30
CA ASP A 42 3.34 -8.76 -0.25
C ASP A 42 3.76 -8.14 1.08
N ILE A 43 2.78 -7.65 1.84
CA ILE A 43 2.97 -7.06 3.17
C ILE A 43 3.70 -8.03 4.10
N ARG A 44 3.38 -9.32 4.05
CA ARG A 44 3.99 -10.37 4.89
C ARG A 44 5.50 -10.48 4.70
N ASN A 45 6.02 -10.12 3.52
CA ASN A 45 7.46 -10.11 3.26
C ASN A 45 8.23 -9.09 4.10
N PHE A 46 7.52 -8.13 4.69
CA PHE A 46 8.11 -7.10 5.54
C PHE A 46 8.12 -7.47 7.02
N LYS A 47 7.33 -8.45 7.45
CA LYS A 47 7.25 -8.89 8.86
C LYS A 47 8.63 -9.24 9.44
N LYS A 48 9.51 -9.81 8.65
CA LYS A 48 10.90 -10.14 9.06
C LYS A 48 11.73 -8.94 9.49
N TYR A 49 11.33 -7.71 9.17
CA TYR A 49 12.09 -6.50 9.55
C TYR A 49 11.65 -5.94 10.91
N ILE A 50 10.46 -6.29 11.41
CA ILE A 50 10.01 -5.93 12.76
C ILE A 50 11.02 -6.46 13.78
N GLY A 51 11.40 -5.65 14.77
CA GLY A 51 12.40 -5.95 15.78
C GLY A 51 13.85 -5.88 15.32
N GLN A 52 14.11 -5.76 14.00
CA GLN A 52 15.48 -5.60 13.49
C GLN A 52 16.02 -4.19 13.75
N ASN A 53 17.34 -4.09 13.83
CA ASN A 53 18.01 -2.80 13.89
C ASN A 53 17.87 -2.08 12.53
N ILE A 54 17.29 -0.88 12.54
CA ILE A 54 17.06 -0.08 11.33
C ILE A 54 18.36 0.23 10.58
N ASP A 55 19.49 0.37 11.31
CA ASP A 55 20.81 0.63 10.71
C ASP A 55 21.36 -0.56 9.96
N SER A 56 20.92 -1.78 10.30
CA SER A 56 21.38 -3.02 9.64
C SER A 56 20.73 -3.24 8.28
N ILE A 57 19.67 -2.50 7.95
CA ILE A 57 18.95 -2.67 6.69
C ILE A 57 19.61 -1.84 5.61
N HIS A 58 20.31 -2.51 4.69
CA HIS A 58 21.02 -1.85 3.60
C HIS A 58 20.35 -2.01 2.24
N LYS A 59 19.46 -3.00 2.08
CA LYS A 59 18.81 -3.31 0.81
C LYS A 59 17.47 -3.99 0.99
N ILE A 60 16.46 -3.47 0.30
CA ILE A 60 15.14 -4.11 0.12
C ILE A 60 14.78 -3.97 -1.36
N SER A 61 14.93 -5.04 -2.14
CA SER A 61 14.58 -4.99 -3.57
C SER A 61 13.05 -4.94 -3.75
N PRO A 62 12.52 -4.14 -4.68
CA PRO A 62 13.20 -3.26 -5.65
C PRO A 62 13.39 -1.81 -5.17
N PHE A 63 13.32 -1.53 -3.87
CA PHE A 63 13.27 -0.18 -3.32
C PHE A 63 14.65 0.46 -3.19
N PHE A 64 14.67 1.76 -3.37
CA PHE A 64 15.73 2.65 -2.94
C PHE A 64 15.45 3.13 -1.52
N LEU A 65 16.44 3.01 -0.62
CA LEU A 65 16.29 3.30 0.80
C LEU A 65 16.78 4.71 1.14
N VAL A 66 15.93 5.48 1.83
CA VAL A 66 16.27 6.82 2.33
C VAL A 66 16.03 6.86 3.83
N ARG A 67 17.07 7.19 4.59
CA ARG A 67 16.96 7.42 6.04
C ARG A 67 16.64 8.88 6.32
N THR A 68 15.73 9.11 7.26
CA THR A 68 15.38 10.43 7.77
C THR A 68 15.13 10.34 9.27
N THR A 69 15.43 11.41 9.99
CA THR A 69 15.00 11.55 11.38
C THR A 69 13.77 12.44 11.41
N VAL A 70 12.78 12.09 12.21
CA VAL A 70 11.59 12.87 12.46
C VAL A 70 11.66 13.36 13.91
N GLU A 71 11.36 14.63 14.12
CA GLU A 71 11.22 15.25 15.44
C GLU A 71 9.74 15.30 15.77
N GLY A 72 9.37 14.68 16.88
CA GLY A 72 8.04 14.78 17.45
C GLY A 72 7.96 15.90 18.49
N ASP A 73 6.81 16.03 19.09
CA ASP A 73 6.59 16.94 20.19
C ASP A 73 7.50 16.59 21.39
N GLU A 74 7.80 17.56 22.23
CA GLU A 74 8.64 17.39 23.43
C GLU A 74 10.12 17.02 23.18
N GLY A 75 10.62 17.21 21.95
CA GLY A 75 12.02 16.94 21.61
C GLY A 75 12.38 15.47 21.44
N VAL A 76 11.39 14.61 21.37
CA VAL A 76 11.60 13.19 21.02
C VAL A 76 11.86 13.07 19.53
N SER A 77 12.92 12.35 19.15
CA SER A 77 13.22 12.07 17.75
C SER A 77 13.39 10.58 17.50
N TRP A 78 12.95 10.12 16.33
CA TRP A 78 13.13 8.73 15.90
C TRP A 78 13.50 8.64 14.43
N ASN A 79 14.15 7.54 14.07
CA ASN A 79 14.59 7.31 12.70
C ASN A 79 13.50 6.63 11.89
N ILE A 80 13.40 7.03 10.62
CA ILE A 80 12.52 6.42 9.64
C ILE A 80 13.34 6.00 8.42
N LEU A 81 13.12 4.75 7.98
CA LEU A 81 13.64 4.23 6.73
C LEU A 81 12.53 4.23 5.68
N LYS A 82 12.65 5.08 4.65
CA LYS A 82 11.69 5.18 3.54
C LYS A 82 12.13 4.28 2.39
N CYS A 83 11.24 3.37 1.97
CA CYS A 83 11.41 2.53 0.80
C CYS A 83 10.76 3.21 -0.40
N LYS A 84 11.54 3.65 -1.39
CA LYS A 84 11.09 4.49 -2.51
C LYS A 84 11.31 3.80 -3.86
N ILE A 85 10.45 4.15 -4.83
CA ILE A 85 10.69 3.92 -6.25
C ILE A 85 10.55 5.26 -6.96
N GLY A 86 11.63 5.76 -7.56
CA GLY A 86 11.68 7.13 -8.06
C GLY A 86 11.46 8.16 -6.94
N LYS A 87 10.45 9.01 -7.09
CA LYS A 87 10.08 10.03 -6.08
C LYS A 87 9.04 9.55 -5.07
N GLU A 88 8.34 8.45 -5.37
CA GLU A 88 7.23 7.93 -4.56
C GLU A 88 7.76 7.10 -3.38
N THR A 89 7.22 7.32 -2.18
CA THR A 89 7.45 6.46 -1.01
C THR A 89 6.36 5.40 -0.95
N PHE A 90 6.75 4.14 -0.88
CA PHE A 90 5.85 2.99 -0.86
C PHE A 90 5.66 2.43 0.55
N VAL A 91 6.74 2.44 1.33
CA VAL A 91 6.77 1.91 2.69
C VAL A 91 7.63 2.82 3.55
N THR A 92 7.23 3.03 4.80
CA THR A 92 8.09 3.57 5.85
C THR A 92 8.26 2.51 6.94
N MET A 93 9.48 2.39 7.46
CA MET A 93 9.80 1.59 8.63
C MET A 93 10.23 2.54 9.72
N GLU A 94 9.61 2.45 10.88
CA GLU A 94 9.77 3.41 11.95
C GLU A 94 10.42 2.74 13.17
N GLU A 95 11.39 3.43 13.72
CA GLU A 95 12.08 3.05 14.94
C GLU A 95 11.14 3.19 16.14
N ASP A 96 11.30 2.30 17.09
CA ASP A 96 10.64 2.43 18.40
C ASP A 96 11.31 3.55 19.20
N TRP A 97 10.53 4.50 19.66
CA TRP A 97 11.01 5.59 20.50
C TRP A 97 11.44 5.13 21.91
N THR A 98 10.88 4.00 22.39
CA THR A 98 11.23 3.37 23.69
C THR A 98 12.46 2.50 23.59
N TYR A 99 12.60 1.78 22.46
CA TYR A 99 13.73 0.88 22.16
C TYR A 99 14.45 1.36 20.90
N PRO A 100 15.33 2.37 21.02
CA PRO A 100 16.03 2.97 19.90
C PRO A 100 16.69 1.94 18.98
N LYS A 101 16.64 2.24 17.67
CA LYS A 101 17.18 1.43 16.58
C LYS A 101 16.39 0.17 16.21
N LYS A 102 15.38 -0.25 16.97
CA LYS A 102 14.53 -1.37 16.58
C LYS A 102 13.32 -0.88 15.79
N ILE A 103 13.03 -1.51 14.67
CA ILE A 103 11.81 -1.24 13.91
C ILE A 103 10.63 -1.81 14.68
N SER A 104 9.70 -0.95 15.08
CA SER A 104 8.46 -1.33 15.76
C SER A 104 7.23 -1.27 14.86
N ARG A 105 7.30 -0.44 13.81
CA ARG A 105 6.17 -0.19 12.93
C ARG A 105 6.59 -0.08 11.48
N ILE A 106 5.81 -0.70 10.58
CA ILE A 106 5.99 -0.58 9.13
C ILE A 106 4.67 -0.10 8.53
N VAL A 107 4.70 1.03 7.84
CA VAL A 107 3.53 1.67 7.23
C VAL A 107 3.58 1.55 5.72
N PHE A 108 2.55 0.99 5.13
CA PHE A 108 2.40 0.82 3.68
C PHE A 108 1.53 1.96 3.14
N LEU A 109 2.05 2.68 2.15
CA LEU A 109 1.48 3.90 1.60
C LEU A 109 1.01 3.73 0.15
N SER A 110 1.30 2.60 -0.49
CA SER A 110 1.05 2.41 -1.91
C SER A 110 0.09 1.26 -2.19
N PRO A 111 -0.89 1.44 -3.10
CA PRO A 111 -1.79 0.36 -3.54
C PRO A 111 -1.09 -0.78 -4.28
N LYS A 112 0.18 -0.61 -4.61
CA LYS A 112 1.00 -1.63 -5.30
C LYS A 112 1.60 -2.66 -4.36
N ILE A 113 1.44 -2.47 -3.04
CA ILE A 113 1.80 -3.45 -2.01
C ILE A 113 0.49 -3.97 -1.42
N LYS A 114 0.35 -5.28 -1.34
CA LYS A 114 -0.91 -5.93 -0.98
C LYS A 114 -0.72 -6.99 0.09
N LEU A 115 -1.80 -7.22 0.84
CA LEU A 115 -2.02 -8.41 1.64
C LEU A 115 -3.20 -9.14 1.00
N ASP A 116 -2.93 -10.18 0.21
CA ASP A 116 -3.93 -10.86 -0.61
C ASP A 116 -4.68 -9.86 -1.52
N ASP A 117 -5.95 -9.59 -1.25
CA ASP A 117 -6.80 -8.62 -1.95
C ASP A 117 -6.90 -7.26 -1.22
N ILE A 118 -6.22 -7.07 -0.07
CA ILE A 118 -6.25 -5.83 0.72
C ILE A 118 -5.13 -4.90 0.27
N PHE A 119 -5.44 -3.65 -0.01
CA PHE A 119 -4.48 -2.63 -0.44
C PHE A 119 -4.92 -1.20 -0.07
N VAL A 120 -3.96 -0.30 -0.01
CA VAL A 120 -4.19 1.14 0.23
C VAL A 120 -5.08 1.73 -0.86
N GLY A 121 -6.09 2.51 -0.47
CA GLY A 121 -7.10 3.10 -1.36
C GLY A 121 -8.32 2.22 -1.61
N GLN A 122 -8.31 0.97 -1.14
CA GLN A 122 -9.47 0.08 -1.24
C GLN A 122 -10.60 0.54 -0.30
N ILE A 123 -11.84 0.40 -0.74
CA ILE A 123 -13.01 0.70 0.08
C ILE A 123 -13.28 -0.42 1.11
N ILE A 124 -13.70 -0.01 2.31
CA ILE A 124 -13.93 -0.92 3.45
C ILE A 124 -15.01 -1.95 3.14
N GLY A 125 -16.06 -1.56 2.39
CA GLY A 125 -17.16 -2.46 2.04
C GLY A 125 -16.70 -3.78 1.41
N ASN A 126 -15.59 -3.77 0.67
CA ASN A 126 -15.06 -4.97 0.00
C ASN A 126 -14.40 -5.96 0.96
N ILE A 127 -13.98 -5.51 2.15
CA ILE A 127 -13.21 -6.30 3.11
C ILE A 127 -13.79 -6.28 4.52
N ARG A 128 -15.01 -5.76 4.69
CA ARG A 128 -15.67 -5.60 5.99
C ARG A 128 -15.65 -6.88 6.83
N ASN A 129 -15.83 -8.03 6.21
CA ASN A 129 -15.81 -9.34 6.88
C ASN A 129 -14.44 -9.74 7.46
N LYS A 130 -13.35 -9.11 6.99
CA LYS A 130 -11.97 -9.35 7.44
C LYS A 130 -11.55 -8.43 8.58
N ILE A 131 -12.31 -7.36 8.86
CA ILE A 131 -12.01 -6.35 9.88
C ILE A 131 -12.57 -6.80 11.24
N ASP A 132 -11.77 -6.65 12.28
CA ASP A 132 -12.20 -6.87 13.68
C ASP A 132 -12.75 -5.55 14.26
N PHE A 133 -14.04 -5.34 14.13
CA PHE A 133 -14.73 -4.16 14.66
C PHE A 133 -14.92 -4.18 16.19
N GLU A 134 -14.67 -5.31 16.85
CA GLU A 134 -14.81 -5.44 18.31
C GLU A 134 -13.58 -4.88 19.05
N LYS A 135 -12.49 -4.68 18.33
CA LYS A 135 -11.21 -4.24 18.89
C LYS A 135 -10.63 -3.03 18.15
N PRO A 136 -11.39 -1.95 17.96
CA PRO A 136 -10.84 -0.75 17.35
C PRO A 136 -9.76 -0.19 18.28
N ILE A 137 -8.69 0.29 17.69
CA ILE A 137 -7.69 1.07 18.40
C ILE A 137 -8.10 2.53 18.23
N ASP A 138 -8.45 3.17 19.34
CA ASP A 138 -8.77 4.59 19.34
C ASP A 138 -7.50 5.38 19.00
N CYS A 139 -7.63 6.29 18.03
CA CYS A 139 -6.56 7.19 17.67
C CYS A 139 -7.05 8.62 17.75
N PRO A 140 -6.34 9.47 18.51
CA PRO A 140 -6.58 10.91 18.45
C PRO A 140 -6.39 11.42 17.00
N ASP A 141 -6.90 12.60 16.69
CA ASP A 141 -6.68 13.30 15.42
C ASP A 141 -7.46 12.84 14.19
N GLY A 142 -8.62 12.22 14.38
CA GLY A 142 -9.51 11.87 13.26
C GLY A 142 -9.05 10.66 12.44
N VAL A 143 -8.28 9.79 13.05
CA VAL A 143 -7.80 8.55 12.48
C VAL A 143 -8.35 7.36 13.24
N LEU A 144 -8.93 6.40 12.53
CA LEU A 144 -9.39 5.14 13.11
C LEU A 144 -8.48 3.99 12.69
N LEU A 145 -8.01 3.23 13.66
CA LEU A 145 -7.20 2.03 13.43
C LEU A 145 -8.06 0.78 13.64
N LEU A 146 -8.18 -0.05 12.61
CA LEU A 146 -8.97 -1.26 12.57
C LEU A 146 -8.09 -2.49 12.35
N PRO A 147 -7.92 -3.38 13.33
CA PRO A 147 -7.14 -4.60 13.17
C PRO A 147 -7.86 -5.59 12.25
N LEU A 148 -7.08 -6.46 11.60
CA LEU A 148 -7.62 -7.59 10.86
C LEU A 148 -7.89 -8.77 11.80
N LYS A 149 -8.93 -9.58 11.50
CA LYS A 149 -9.32 -10.76 12.31
C LYS A 149 -8.25 -11.84 12.29
N GLU A 150 -7.69 -12.12 11.13
CA GLU A 150 -6.75 -13.21 10.91
C GLU A 150 -5.29 -12.81 11.12
N ASP A 151 -4.94 -11.57 10.75
CA ASP A 151 -3.59 -11.02 10.87
C ASP A 151 -3.60 -9.87 11.90
N LYS A 152 -3.59 -10.19 13.19
CA LYS A 152 -3.76 -9.22 14.30
C LYS A 152 -2.64 -8.18 14.42
N ASP A 153 -1.48 -8.47 13.90
CA ASP A 153 -0.34 -7.56 13.76
C ASP A 153 -0.49 -6.59 12.57
N ILE A 154 -1.60 -6.71 11.82
CA ILE A 154 -1.93 -5.79 10.72
C ILE A 154 -3.15 -4.97 11.06
N THR A 155 -2.98 -3.65 10.97
CA THR A 155 -4.01 -2.65 11.25
C THR A 155 -4.24 -1.78 10.02
N LEU A 156 -5.51 -1.51 9.73
CA LEU A 156 -5.93 -0.59 8.66
C LEU A 156 -6.16 0.79 9.26
N GLN A 157 -5.55 1.80 8.68
CA GLN A 157 -5.79 3.19 9.04
C GLN A 157 -6.85 3.79 8.13
N ILE A 158 -7.87 4.41 8.74
CA ILE A 158 -9.00 5.05 8.06
C ILE A 158 -9.05 6.51 8.49
N ASP A 159 -9.08 7.42 7.51
CA ASP A 159 -9.26 8.85 7.75
C ASP A 159 -10.75 9.17 8.03
N LEU A 160 -11.02 9.74 9.20
CA LEU A 160 -12.35 10.17 9.64
C LEU A 160 -12.62 11.66 9.38
N THR A 161 -11.69 12.41 8.83
CA THR A 161 -11.83 13.88 8.68
C THR A 161 -13.05 14.30 7.85
N ASN A 162 -13.56 13.40 7.01
CA ASN A 162 -14.79 13.62 6.22
C ASN A 162 -16.07 13.22 6.95
N ILE A 163 -15.99 12.71 8.18
CA ILE A 163 -17.12 12.37 9.04
C ILE A 163 -17.31 13.52 10.04
N SER A 164 -18.57 13.93 10.29
CA SER A 164 -18.86 14.96 11.31
C SER A 164 -18.28 14.54 12.66
N THR A 165 -17.65 15.47 13.37
CA THR A 165 -17.10 15.25 14.70
C THR A 165 -18.16 14.88 15.75
N ASP A 166 -19.44 15.19 15.49
CA ASP A 166 -20.57 14.76 16.34
C ASP A 166 -20.95 13.30 16.11
N ASN A 167 -20.37 12.64 15.11
CA ASN A 167 -20.67 11.24 14.84
C ASN A 167 -20.01 10.35 15.93
N PRO A 168 -20.78 9.43 16.56
CA PRO A 168 -20.25 8.54 17.60
C PRO A 168 -19.03 7.72 17.18
N ILE A 169 -18.80 7.52 15.88
CA ILE A 169 -17.62 6.82 15.35
C ILE A 169 -16.31 7.49 15.79
N TRP A 170 -16.29 8.84 15.91
CA TRP A 170 -15.12 9.58 16.42
C TRP A 170 -14.69 9.18 17.83
N TYR A 171 -15.63 8.64 18.60
CA TYR A 171 -15.44 8.23 20.00
C TYR A 171 -15.43 6.70 20.15
N GLY A 172 -15.15 5.98 19.06
CA GLY A 172 -15.09 4.52 19.09
C GLY A 172 -16.46 3.80 19.18
N ALA A 173 -17.58 4.54 19.10
CA ALA A 173 -18.91 3.95 19.16
C ALA A 173 -19.49 3.72 17.74
N ASN A 174 -20.25 2.62 17.59
CA ASN A 174 -20.90 2.24 16.32
C ASN A 174 -19.92 2.09 15.13
N ILE A 175 -18.70 1.64 15.39
CA ILE A 175 -17.66 1.46 14.36
C ILE A 175 -18.10 0.44 13.32
N ASP A 176 -18.92 -0.53 13.70
CA ASP A 176 -19.57 -1.48 12.79
C ASP A 176 -20.45 -0.81 11.73
N ARG A 177 -20.88 0.44 11.96
CA ARG A 177 -21.65 1.27 11.01
C ARG A 177 -20.80 2.19 10.15
N LEU A 178 -19.48 2.04 10.19
CA LEU A 178 -18.58 2.81 9.31
C LEU A 178 -19.05 2.68 7.84
N PRO A 179 -19.15 3.80 7.08
CA PRO A 179 -19.61 3.75 5.70
C PRO A 179 -18.74 2.84 4.83
N ASP A 180 -19.36 2.00 4.01
CA ASP A 180 -18.66 1.08 3.09
C ASP A 180 -17.77 1.80 2.08
N SER A 181 -18.08 3.07 1.78
CA SER A 181 -17.31 3.91 0.85
C SER A 181 -16.00 4.45 1.41
N MET A 182 -15.77 4.33 2.73
CA MET A 182 -14.52 4.75 3.34
C MET A 182 -13.35 3.98 2.77
N LYS A 183 -12.20 4.66 2.63
CA LYS A 183 -11.00 4.08 2.04
C LYS A 183 -9.95 3.79 3.11
N ILE A 184 -9.18 2.75 2.86
CA ILE A 184 -7.96 2.48 3.59
C ILE A 184 -6.94 3.54 3.18
N GLU A 185 -6.48 4.34 4.11
CA GLU A 185 -5.45 5.37 3.88
C GLU A 185 -4.05 4.77 3.93
N THR A 186 -3.78 3.97 4.94
CA THR A 186 -2.53 3.21 5.09
C THR A 186 -2.79 1.84 5.70
N ILE A 187 -1.83 0.94 5.56
CA ILE A 187 -1.82 -0.35 6.24
C ILE A 187 -0.59 -0.37 7.15
N ILE A 188 -0.76 -0.75 8.39
CA ILE A 188 0.28 -0.72 9.42
C ILE A 188 0.54 -2.17 9.88
N LEU A 189 1.81 -2.56 9.89
CA LEU A 189 2.30 -3.80 10.48
C LEU A 189 3.09 -3.47 11.73
N THR A 190 2.74 -4.11 12.84
CA THR A 190 3.43 -3.99 14.13
C THR A 190 3.88 -5.36 14.65
N ASP A 191 4.50 -5.38 15.81
CA ASP A 191 4.88 -6.62 16.51
C ASP A 191 3.67 -7.28 17.19
#